data_20a3823d4b3aac90194b76a4c83ab407
#
_entry.id   20a3823d4b3aac90194b76a4c83ab407
#
_cell.length_a   1.000
_cell.length_b   1.000
_cell.length_c   1.000
_cell.angle_alpha   90.00
_cell.angle_beta   90.00
_cell.angle_gamma   90.00
#
_symmetry.space_group_name_H-M   'P 1'
#
loop_
_entity.id
_entity.type
_entity.pdbx_description
1 polymer ?
#
loop_
_entity_poly.entity_id
_entity_poly.type
_entity_poly.pdbx_seq_one_letter_code
_entity_poly.pdbx_strand_id
1 'polypeptide(L)'
;MKNITIASHNKKKAAELQAILTPLGIELITADSAGLPDVEETETTFHGNARLKVESAFAQVGGHCIADDSGFCVDALNGAPGLYSARYEGGYGRVLKEIENKQGHARSAHFICVIAYKNNIDDIHYFEGKVEGLIPEKASGKGGFGYDPIFIANGEKITFAEMDPKSKNRISARSIAVAKLIEHLKKEA
;
A
#
# COMPACT_ATOMS: atom_id res chain seq x y z
N MET A 1 15.99 -18.75 -6.66
CA MET A 1 14.68 -18.08 -6.50
C MET A 1 14.60 -17.64 -5.04
N LYS A 2 14.37 -16.37 -4.77
CA LYS A 2 14.22 -15.90 -3.38
C LYS A 2 12.75 -15.98 -3.00
N ASN A 3 12.44 -16.63 -1.89
CA ASN A 3 11.12 -16.61 -1.31
C ASN A 3 11.04 -15.45 -0.31
N ILE A 4 9.98 -14.67 -0.37
CA ILE A 4 9.71 -13.57 0.55
C ILE A 4 8.37 -13.82 1.23
N THR A 5 8.34 -13.82 2.55
CA THR A 5 7.08 -13.92 3.31
C THR A 5 6.46 -12.53 3.49
N ILE A 6 5.18 -12.38 3.15
CA ILE A 6 4.43 -11.14 3.40
C ILE A 6 3.57 -11.26 4.66
N ALA A 7 3.76 -10.36 5.61
CA ALA A 7 2.94 -10.22 6.81
C ALA A 7 1.68 -9.37 6.51
N SER A 8 0.79 -9.90 5.68
CA SER A 8 -0.48 -9.25 5.36
C SER A 8 -1.55 -10.28 5.02
N HIS A 9 -2.71 -10.19 5.68
CA HIS A 9 -3.90 -10.99 5.38
C HIS A 9 -4.78 -10.35 4.30
N ASN A 10 -4.41 -9.16 3.81
CA ASN A 10 -5.14 -8.50 2.73
C ASN A 10 -4.78 -9.15 1.37
N LYS A 11 -5.66 -10.02 0.89
CA LYS A 11 -5.47 -10.77 -0.37
C LYS A 11 -5.27 -9.87 -1.59
N LYS A 12 -5.88 -8.67 -1.63
CA LYS A 12 -5.72 -7.73 -2.74
C LYS A 12 -4.33 -7.10 -2.75
N LYS A 13 -3.81 -6.74 -1.58
CA LYS A 13 -2.43 -6.26 -1.44
C LYS A 13 -1.42 -7.34 -1.82
N ALA A 14 -1.60 -8.56 -1.32
CA ALA A 14 -0.73 -9.69 -1.65
C ALA A 14 -0.74 -9.99 -3.15
N ALA A 15 -1.89 -9.94 -3.82
CA ALA A 15 -2.01 -10.14 -5.26
C ALA A 15 -1.29 -9.06 -6.07
N GLU A 16 -1.40 -7.78 -5.68
CA GLU A 16 -0.66 -6.68 -6.33
C GLU A 16 0.85 -6.87 -6.18
N LEU A 17 1.33 -7.21 -4.97
CA LEU A 17 2.76 -7.47 -4.71
C LEU A 17 3.26 -8.67 -5.52
N GLN A 18 2.51 -9.77 -5.53
CA GLN A 18 2.87 -10.97 -6.30
C GLN A 18 2.98 -10.64 -7.80
N ALA A 19 2.04 -9.87 -8.36
CA ALA A 19 2.07 -9.47 -9.77
C ALA A 19 3.33 -8.65 -10.15
N ILE A 20 3.87 -7.87 -9.21
CA ILE A 20 5.09 -7.08 -9.40
C ILE A 20 6.35 -7.96 -9.23
N LEU A 21 6.34 -8.89 -8.28
CA LEU A 21 7.53 -9.67 -7.89
C LEU A 21 7.73 -10.93 -8.76
N THR A 22 6.66 -11.56 -9.24
CA THR A 22 6.73 -12.78 -10.09
C THR A 22 7.63 -12.64 -11.32
N PRO A 23 7.54 -11.53 -12.12
CA PRO A 23 8.41 -11.37 -13.28
C PRO A 23 9.91 -11.31 -12.95
N LEU A 24 10.25 -11.10 -11.68
CA LEU A 24 11.62 -11.03 -11.17
C LEU A 24 12.10 -12.36 -10.57
N GLY A 25 11.29 -13.42 -10.67
CA GLY A 25 11.60 -14.72 -10.11
C GLY A 25 11.52 -14.77 -8.58
N ILE A 26 10.80 -13.84 -7.97
CA ILE A 26 10.55 -13.80 -6.51
C ILE A 26 9.17 -14.40 -6.25
N GLU A 27 9.15 -15.43 -5.40
CA GLU A 27 7.93 -16.07 -4.93
C GLU A 27 7.50 -15.44 -3.59
N LEU A 28 6.22 -15.06 -3.51
CA LEU A 28 5.64 -14.48 -2.30
C LEU A 28 4.90 -15.57 -1.50
N ILE A 29 5.31 -15.77 -0.25
CA ILE A 29 4.62 -16.62 0.70
C ILE A 29 3.64 -15.74 1.47
N THR A 30 2.34 -16.04 1.39
CA THR A 30 1.31 -15.22 2.07
C THR A 30 1.28 -15.48 3.56
N ALA A 31 0.76 -14.53 4.34
CA ALA A 31 0.58 -14.67 5.79
C ALA A 31 -0.24 -15.91 6.14
N ASP A 32 -1.33 -16.16 5.40
CA ASP A 32 -2.18 -17.34 5.58
C ASP A 32 -1.41 -18.65 5.35
N SER A 33 -0.60 -18.72 4.28
CA SER A 33 0.22 -19.91 3.97
C SER A 33 1.34 -20.13 4.98
N ALA A 34 1.86 -19.07 5.57
CA ALA A 34 2.91 -19.11 6.59
C ALA A 34 2.35 -19.30 8.02
N GLY A 35 1.03 -19.31 8.19
CA GLY A 35 0.38 -19.41 9.50
C GLY A 35 0.65 -18.21 10.41
N LEU A 36 0.89 -17.02 9.85
CA LEU A 36 1.16 -15.82 10.63
C LEU A 36 -0.11 -15.30 11.31
N PRO A 37 0.00 -14.82 12.58
CA PRO A 37 -1.12 -14.18 13.24
C PRO A 37 -1.42 -12.80 12.62
N ASP A 38 -2.63 -12.33 12.81
CA ASP A 38 -2.94 -10.93 12.57
C ASP A 38 -2.29 -10.07 13.66
N VAL A 39 -1.70 -8.94 13.26
CA VAL A 39 -0.98 -8.03 14.15
C VAL A 39 -1.78 -6.76 14.30
N GLU A 40 -2.11 -6.39 15.54
CA GLU A 40 -2.81 -5.14 15.82
C GLU A 40 -1.93 -3.93 15.46
N GLU A 41 -2.48 -3.02 14.69
CA GLU A 41 -1.82 -1.79 14.25
C GLU A 41 -2.00 -0.70 15.33
N THR A 42 -1.07 -0.64 16.28
CA THR A 42 -1.13 0.27 17.44
C THR A 42 -0.28 1.52 17.29
N GLU A 43 0.53 1.60 16.25
CA GLU A 43 1.43 2.73 16.02
C GLU A 43 0.72 3.91 15.32
N THR A 44 1.32 5.09 15.47
CA THR A 44 0.79 6.34 14.92
C THR A 44 1.37 6.72 13.56
N THR A 45 2.17 5.84 12.96
CA THR A 45 2.79 6.03 11.65
C THR A 45 2.71 4.77 10.80
N PHE A 46 2.71 4.93 9.47
CA PHE A 46 2.79 3.80 8.53
C PHE A 46 4.06 2.98 8.74
N HIS A 47 5.19 3.62 9.03
CA HIS A 47 6.45 2.95 9.35
C HIS A 47 6.32 2.09 10.61
N GLY A 48 5.72 2.63 11.66
CA GLY A 48 5.50 1.91 12.92
C GLY A 48 4.65 0.66 12.72
N ASN A 49 3.50 0.78 12.05
CA ASN A 49 2.63 -0.37 11.80
C ASN A 49 3.29 -1.41 10.87
N ALA A 50 4.00 -0.98 9.82
CA ALA A 50 4.76 -1.89 8.97
C ALA A 50 5.84 -2.62 9.77
N ARG A 51 6.52 -1.93 10.72
CA ARG A 51 7.51 -2.51 11.62
C ARG A 51 6.91 -3.61 12.48
N LEU A 52 5.81 -3.32 13.20
CA LEU A 52 5.16 -4.32 14.07
C LEU A 52 4.86 -5.62 13.32
N LYS A 53 4.31 -5.48 12.10
CA LYS A 53 3.96 -6.63 11.26
C LYS A 53 5.18 -7.43 10.79
N VAL A 54 6.25 -6.75 10.33
CA VAL A 54 7.43 -7.45 9.82
C VAL A 54 8.24 -8.10 10.94
N GLU A 55 8.33 -7.47 12.11
CA GLU A 55 8.97 -8.05 13.29
C GLU A 55 8.27 -9.32 13.76
N SER A 56 6.94 -9.30 13.84
CA SER A 56 6.12 -10.46 14.19
C SER A 56 6.33 -11.61 13.20
N ALA A 57 6.31 -11.33 11.90
CA ALA A 57 6.55 -12.34 10.88
C ALA A 57 7.98 -12.93 10.97
N PHE A 58 8.98 -12.06 11.07
CA PHE A 58 10.39 -12.50 11.14
C PHE A 58 10.67 -13.35 12.38
N ALA A 59 10.09 -13.00 13.53
CA ALA A 59 10.22 -13.78 14.76
C ALA A 59 9.65 -15.21 14.62
N GLN A 60 8.63 -15.39 13.77
CA GLN A 60 7.96 -16.67 13.60
C GLN A 60 8.59 -17.54 12.49
N VAL A 61 8.91 -16.96 11.34
CA VAL A 61 9.36 -17.74 10.17
C VAL A 61 10.81 -17.47 9.77
N GLY A 62 11.42 -16.41 10.26
CA GLY A 62 12.77 -16.01 9.84
C GLY A 62 12.87 -15.64 8.37
N GLY A 63 14.11 -15.61 7.83
CA GLY A 63 14.38 -15.41 6.41
C GLY A 63 13.98 -14.02 5.91
N HIS A 64 13.54 -13.93 4.66
CA HIS A 64 13.14 -12.67 4.04
C HIS A 64 11.66 -12.39 4.33
N CYS A 65 11.38 -11.40 5.15
CA CYS A 65 10.03 -10.97 5.50
C CYS A 65 9.77 -9.54 5.04
N ILE A 66 8.56 -9.28 4.54
CA ILE A 66 8.07 -7.93 4.25
C ILE A 66 6.71 -7.72 4.91
N ALA A 67 6.43 -6.48 5.26
CA ALA A 67 5.09 -6.04 5.63
C ALA A 67 4.81 -4.69 4.97
N ASP A 68 3.57 -4.47 4.54
CA ASP A 68 3.16 -3.15 4.07
C ASP A 68 2.16 -2.50 5.02
N ASP A 69 2.31 -1.20 5.22
CA ASP A 69 1.25 -0.36 5.70
C ASP A 69 0.99 0.78 4.71
N SER A 70 -0.28 1.09 4.45
CA SER A 70 -0.64 2.00 3.38
C SER A 70 -1.96 2.69 3.66
N GLY A 71 -2.09 3.91 3.19
CA GLY A 71 -3.29 4.69 3.36
C GLY A 71 -3.56 5.68 2.24
N PHE A 72 -4.78 6.19 2.26
CA PHE A 72 -5.24 7.28 1.43
C PHE A 72 -5.35 8.54 2.30
N CYS A 73 -4.67 9.59 1.92
CA CYS A 73 -4.60 10.83 2.68
C CYS A 73 -5.20 11.97 1.86
N VAL A 74 -6.13 12.71 2.46
CA VAL A 74 -6.82 13.84 1.82
C VAL A 74 -6.39 15.13 2.50
N ASP A 75 -5.83 16.07 1.75
CA ASP A 75 -5.24 17.29 2.32
C ASP A 75 -6.29 18.15 3.02
N ALA A 76 -7.48 18.29 2.42
CA ALA A 76 -8.60 19.02 3.02
C ALA A 76 -9.14 18.40 4.32
N LEU A 77 -8.79 17.17 4.62
CA LEU A 77 -9.17 16.44 5.83
C LEU A 77 -7.97 16.24 6.78
N ASN A 78 -6.94 17.08 6.67
CA ASN A 78 -5.71 17.00 7.46
C ASN A 78 -5.05 15.61 7.41
N GLY A 79 -5.09 14.98 6.24
CA GLY A 79 -4.52 13.65 6.01
C GLY A 79 -5.45 12.47 6.35
N ALA A 80 -6.66 12.72 6.86
CA ALA A 80 -7.61 11.62 7.03
C ALA A 80 -8.08 11.10 5.66
N PRO A 81 -8.46 9.82 5.54
CA PRO A 81 -8.46 8.76 6.56
C PRO A 81 -7.08 8.25 6.99
N GLY A 82 -6.01 8.42 6.19
CA GLY A 82 -4.64 8.08 6.54
C GLY A 82 -4.48 6.64 7.04
N LEU A 83 -3.96 6.46 8.25
CA LEU A 83 -3.79 5.15 8.91
C LEU A 83 -5.12 4.38 9.09
N TYR A 84 -6.23 5.09 9.12
CA TYR A 84 -7.55 4.49 9.30
C TYR A 84 -8.24 4.12 7.97
N SER A 85 -7.53 4.17 6.84
CA SER A 85 -8.11 3.96 5.51
C SER A 85 -8.91 2.66 5.39
N ALA A 86 -8.42 1.56 5.96
CA ALA A 86 -9.08 0.25 5.89
C ALA A 86 -10.34 0.16 6.75
N ARG A 87 -10.45 0.98 7.81
CA ARG A 87 -11.53 0.97 8.80
C ARG A 87 -12.30 2.29 8.89
N TYR A 88 -12.14 3.15 7.89
CA TYR A 88 -12.86 4.43 7.81
C TYR A 88 -14.32 4.16 7.42
N GLU A 89 -15.20 4.25 8.41
CA GLU A 89 -16.62 3.97 8.22
C GLU A 89 -17.22 4.85 7.12
N GLY A 90 -17.95 4.24 6.18
CA GLY A 90 -18.44 4.93 4.97
C GLY A 90 -17.43 5.00 3.81
N GLY A 91 -16.17 4.66 4.04
CA GLY A 91 -15.12 4.56 3.01
C GLY A 91 -15.00 5.80 2.13
N TYR A 92 -14.82 5.59 0.83
CA TYR A 92 -14.70 6.70 -0.13
C TYR A 92 -15.98 7.54 -0.28
N GLY A 93 -17.15 6.97 -0.01
CA GLY A 93 -18.42 7.71 -0.03
C GLY A 93 -18.46 8.81 1.04
N ARG A 94 -17.94 8.51 2.23
CA ARG A 94 -17.77 9.49 3.29
C ARG A 94 -16.78 10.58 2.91
N VAL A 95 -15.63 10.20 2.34
CA VAL A 95 -14.64 11.18 1.87
C VAL A 95 -15.26 12.15 0.87
N LEU A 96 -15.99 11.67 -0.14
CA LEU A 96 -16.65 12.51 -1.13
C LEU A 96 -17.61 13.51 -0.48
N LYS A 97 -18.37 13.07 0.52
CA LYS A 97 -19.31 13.90 1.27
C LYS A 97 -18.59 14.98 2.10
N GLU A 98 -17.52 14.60 2.78
CA GLU A 98 -16.76 15.54 3.64
C GLU A 98 -16.07 16.65 2.85
N ILE A 99 -15.77 16.41 1.57
CA ILE A 99 -15.14 17.39 0.68
C ILE A 99 -16.08 17.91 -0.42
N GLU A 100 -17.39 17.72 -0.29
CA GLU A 100 -18.36 18.08 -1.35
C GLU A 100 -18.29 19.56 -1.76
N ASN A 101 -17.96 20.46 -0.81
CA ASN A 101 -17.82 21.90 -1.02
C ASN A 101 -16.41 22.33 -1.48
N LYS A 102 -15.50 21.39 -1.71
CA LYS A 102 -14.13 21.65 -2.17
C LYS A 102 -14.03 21.54 -3.69
N GLN A 103 -13.18 22.38 -4.31
CA GLN A 103 -12.95 22.38 -5.75
C GLN A 103 -11.47 22.48 -6.10
N GLY A 104 -11.09 22.02 -7.30
CA GLY A 104 -9.75 22.13 -7.82
C GLY A 104 -8.69 21.53 -6.86
N HIS A 105 -7.64 22.26 -6.59
CA HIS A 105 -6.55 21.82 -5.71
C HIS A 105 -6.97 21.57 -4.26
N ALA A 106 -8.10 22.11 -3.80
CA ALA A 106 -8.62 21.77 -2.47
C ALA A 106 -9.16 20.33 -2.38
N ARG A 107 -9.15 19.59 -3.48
CA ARG A 107 -9.46 18.16 -3.54
C ARG A 107 -8.21 17.30 -3.70
N SER A 108 -7.03 17.85 -3.40
CA SER A 108 -5.78 17.08 -3.46
C SER A 108 -5.75 15.96 -2.42
N ALA A 109 -5.15 14.85 -2.84
CA ALA A 109 -4.99 13.65 -2.04
C ALA A 109 -3.76 12.88 -2.51
N HIS A 110 -3.34 11.92 -1.69
CA HIS A 110 -2.27 11.01 -2.08
C HIS A 110 -2.48 9.62 -1.48
N PHE A 111 -2.00 8.61 -2.19
CA PHE A 111 -1.73 7.31 -1.60
C PHE A 111 -0.29 7.28 -1.08
N ILE A 112 -0.11 6.64 0.06
CA ILE A 112 1.19 6.31 0.64
C ILE A 112 1.24 4.81 0.90
N CYS A 113 2.40 4.21 0.67
CA CYS A 113 2.69 2.82 1.03
C CYS A 113 4.10 2.74 1.59
N VAL A 114 4.24 2.18 2.77
CA VAL A 114 5.52 1.88 3.40
C VAL A 114 5.68 0.37 3.43
N ILE A 115 6.77 -0.14 2.86
CA ILE A 115 7.17 -1.53 2.98
C ILE A 115 8.33 -1.60 3.98
N ALA A 116 8.15 -2.35 5.05
CA ALA A 116 9.23 -2.77 5.95
C ALA A 116 9.76 -4.12 5.48
N TYR A 117 11.08 -4.25 5.38
CA TYR A 117 11.78 -5.49 5.03
C TYR A 117 12.76 -5.86 6.12
N LYS A 118 12.77 -7.14 6.48
CA LYS A 118 13.67 -7.71 7.48
C LYS A 118 14.16 -9.08 7.02
N ASN A 119 15.49 -9.29 7.09
CA ASN A 119 16.12 -10.56 6.77
C ASN A 119 17.14 -11.01 7.84
N ASN A 120 17.41 -10.17 8.83
CA ASN A 120 18.28 -10.43 9.96
C ASN A 120 17.69 -9.85 11.25
N ILE A 121 18.33 -10.11 12.39
CA ILE A 121 17.80 -9.70 13.69
C ILE A 121 17.96 -8.21 13.98
N ASP A 122 19.00 -7.58 13.41
CA ASP A 122 19.45 -6.25 13.82
C ASP A 122 18.77 -5.14 13.04
N ASP A 123 18.50 -5.34 11.73
CA ASP A 123 18.08 -4.28 10.82
C ASP A 123 16.68 -4.45 10.25
N ILE A 124 16.00 -3.32 10.06
CA ILE A 124 14.78 -3.22 9.26
C ILE A 124 14.98 -2.10 8.25
N HIS A 125 14.77 -2.42 6.98
CA HIS A 125 14.82 -1.44 5.90
C HIS A 125 13.40 -1.02 5.52
N TYR A 126 13.22 0.29 5.26
CA TYR A 126 11.92 0.86 4.89
C TYR A 126 11.97 1.43 3.48
N PHE A 127 10.92 1.16 2.72
CA PHE A 127 10.76 1.64 1.36
C PHE A 127 9.40 2.32 1.23
N GLU A 128 9.42 3.63 1.06
CA GLU A 128 8.21 4.42 0.93
C GLU A 128 7.94 4.74 -0.53
N GLY A 129 6.69 4.58 -0.94
CA GLY A 129 6.14 5.09 -2.18
C GLY A 129 4.97 6.02 -1.91
N LYS A 130 4.90 7.11 -2.67
CA LYS A 130 3.82 8.10 -2.62
C LYS A 130 3.39 8.43 -4.03
N VAL A 131 2.09 8.56 -4.25
CA VAL A 131 1.51 9.06 -5.49
C VAL A 131 0.48 10.12 -5.16
N GLU A 132 0.67 11.29 -5.74
CA GLU A 132 -0.20 12.45 -5.56
C GLU A 132 -1.24 12.54 -6.68
N GLY A 133 -2.37 13.15 -6.38
CA GLY A 133 -3.44 13.31 -7.34
C GLY A 133 -4.60 14.12 -6.79
N LEU A 134 -5.73 13.99 -7.46
CA LEU A 134 -6.96 14.71 -7.15
C LEU A 134 -8.12 13.75 -6.98
N ILE A 135 -9.08 14.14 -6.16
CA ILE A 135 -10.35 13.45 -5.98
C ILE A 135 -11.38 14.06 -6.93
N PRO A 136 -11.96 13.28 -7.86
CA PRO A 136 -13.05 13.76 -8.72
C PRO A 136 -14.32 14.03 -7.89
N GLU A 137 -15.29 14.73 -8.48
CA GLU A 137 -16.57 15.00 -7.81
C GLU A 137 -17.40 13.74 -7.56
N LYS A 138 -17.25 12.74 -8.42
CA LYS A 138 -17.97 11.46 -8.34
C LYS A 138 -17.00 10.29 -8.51
N ALA A 139 -17.32 9.19 -7.83
CA ALA A 139 -16.61 7.94 -8.03
C ALA A 139 -16.82 7.39 -9.44
N SER A 140 -15.77 6.82 -10.03
CA SER A 140 -15.79 6.19 -11.36
C SER A 140 -14.96 4.91 -11.36
N GLY A 141 -15.35 3.96 -12.21
CA GLY A 141 -14.70 2.67 -12.34
C GLY A 141 -15.18 1.61 -11.35
N LYS A 142 -14.85 0.35 -11.65
CA LYS A 142 -15.26 -0.84 -10.86
C LYS A 142 -14.05 -1.71 -10.48
N GLY A 143 -12.88 -1.37 -10.97
CA GLY A 143 -11.64 -2.09 -10.69
C GLY A 143 -11.02 -1.67 -9.36
N GLY A 144 -9.89 -2.28 -9.04
CA GLY A 144 -9.12 -1.94 -7.85
C GLY A 144 -9.82 -2.24 -6.53
N PHE A 145 -9.51 -1.43 -5.52
CA PHE A 145 -10.10 -1.53 -4.18
C PHE A 145 -9.94 -0.21 -3.39
N GLY A 146 -10.64 -0.15 -2.25
CA GLY A 146 -10.53 0.99 -1.33
C GLY A 146 -10.95 2.30 -1.96
N TYR A 147 -10.02 3.22 -2.11
CA TYR A 147 -10.24 4.59 -2.60
C TYR A 147 -9.93 4.76 -4.09
N ASP A 148 -9.60 3.68 -4.80
CA ASP A 148 -9.30 3.72 -6.24
C ASP A 148 -10.39 4.41 -7.09
N PRO A 149 -11.72 4.24 -6.79
CA PRO A 149 -12.77 4.91 -7.56
C PRO A 149 -12.82 6.43 -7.44
N ILE A 150 -12.12 7.00 -6.46
CA ILE A 150 -12.11 8.44 -6.21
C ILE A 150 -10.72 9.06 -6.31
N PHE A 151 -9.77 8.42 -6.97
CA PHE A 151 -8.41 8.95 -7.09
C PHE A 151 -7.92 8.96 -8.54
N ILE A 152 -7.57 10.14 -9.01
CA ILE A 152 -6.92 10.40 -10.30
C ILE A 152 -5.49 10.85 -10.01
N ALA A 153 -4.51 10.03 -10.35
CA ALA A 153 -3.10 10.36 -10.14
C ALA A 153 -2.68 11.56 -11.02
N ASN A 154 -1.71 12.33 -10.56
CA ASN A 154 -1.18 13.45 -11.34
C ASN A 154 -0.67 12.96 -12.69
N GLY A 155 -1.09 13.65 -13.76
CA GLY A 155 -0.78 13.28 -15.16
C GLY A 155 -1.78 12.31 -15.79
N GLU A 156 -2.69 11.72 -15.02
CA GLU A 156 -3.73 10.82 -15.50
C GLU A 156 -5.07 11.55 -15.71
N LYS A 157 -5.99 10.91 -16.44
CA LYS A 157 -7.33 11.46 -16.75
C LYS A 157 -8.47 10.60 -16.23
N ILE A 158 -8.16 9.39 -15.77
CA ILE A 158 -9.10 8.39 -15.27
C ILE A 158 -8.72 7.97 -13.85
N THR A 159 -9.68 7.46 -13.11
CA THR A 159 -9.43 6.97 -11.76
C THR A 159 -8.63 5.67 -11.78
N PHE A 160 -8.00 5.36 -10.65
CA PHE A 160 -7.33 4.06 -10.49
C PHE A 160 -8.27 2.88 -10.71
N ALA A 161 -9.56 3.03 -10.39
CA ALA A 161 -10.57 1.98 -10.61
C ALA A 161 -10.99 1.82 -12.08
N GLU A 162 -10.70 2.78 -12.94
CA GLU A 162 -10.92 2.71 -14.38
C GLU A 162 -9.69 2.16 -15.12
N MET A 163 -8.51 2.19 -14.48
CA MET A 163 -7.28 1.66 -15.07
C MET A 163 -7.29 0.13 -15.10
N ASP A 164 -6.65 -0.45 -16.10
CA ASP A 164 -6.28 -1.85 -16.05
C ASP A 164 -5.20 -2.08 -14.96
N PRO A 165 -5.15 -3.29 -14.36
CA PRO A 165 -4.21 -3.57 -13.26
C PRO A 165 -2.73 -3.33 -13.61
N LYS A 166 -2.32 -3.56 -14.85
CA LYS A 166 -0.92 -3.36 -15.28
C LYS A 166 -0.57 -1.88 -15.30
N SER A 167 -1.47 -1.04 -15.82
CA SER A 167 -1.28 0.42 -15.84
C SER A 167 -1.25 1.00 -14.43
N LYS A 168 -2.19 0.62 -13.56
CA LYS A 168 -2.17 1.03 -12.15
C LYS A 168 -0.87 0.60 -11.46
N ASN A 169 -0.41 -0.66 -11.67
CA ASN A 169 0.81 -1.18 -11.06
C ASN A 169 2.10 -0.52 -11.54
N ARG A 170 2.07 0.35 -12.55
CA ARG A 170 3.25 1.14 -12.96
C ARG A 170 3.42 2.42 -12.13
N ILE A 171 2.33 2.94 -11.58
CA ILE A 171 2.31 4.28 -10.98
C ILE A 171 1.80 4.31 -9.54
N SER A 172 1.34 3.18 -8.99
CA SER A 172 0.79 3.14 -7.63
C SER A 172 1.88 3.36 -6.57
N ALA A 173 1.48 3.88 -5.40
CA ALA A 173 2.38 4.05 -4.26
C ALA A 173 3.09 2.73 -3.88
N ARG A 174 2.35 1.60 -3.92
CA ARG A 174 2.92 0.28 -3.65
C ARG A 174 3.98 -0.12 -4.66
N SER A 175 3.75 0.11 -5.95
CA SER A 175 4.74 -0.22 -6.97
C SER A 175 6.02 0.61 -6.83
N ILE A 176 5.90 1.87 -6.44
CA ILE A 176 7.06 2.75 -6.17
C ILE A 176 7.85 2.20 -4.97
N ALA A 177 7.17 1.83 -3.88
CA ALA A 177 7.83 1.23 -2.72
C ALA A 177 8.51 -0.11 -3.05
N VAL A 178 7.84 -0.98 -3.81
CA VAL A 178 8.38 -2.27 -4.26
C VAL A 178 9.59 -2.08 -5.17
N ALA A 179 9.59 -1.10 -6.07
CA ALA A 179 10.74 -0.82 -6.93
C ALA A 179 12.00 -0.51 -6.11
N LYS A 180 11.86 0.28 -5.04
CA LYS A 180 12.96 0.58 -4.11
C LYS A 180 13.43 -0.66 -3.34
N LEU A 181 12.51 -1.51 -2.89
CA LEU A 181 12.83 -2.80 -2.27
C LEU A 181 13.64 -3.69 -3.25
N ILE A 182 13.21 -3.78 -4.51
CA ILE A 182 13.90 -4.58 -5.54
C ILE A 182 15.33 -4.06 -5.79
N GLU A 183 15.53 -2.75 -5.82
CA GLU A 183 16.86 -2.16 -5.95
C GLU A 183 17.76 -2.51 -4.76
N HIS A 184 17.21 -2.53 -3.55
CA HIS A 184 17.92 -2.97 -2.35
C HIS A 184 18.30 -4.46 -2.43
N LEU A 185 17.36 -5.33 -2.76
CA LEU A 185 17.58 -6.77 -2.89
C LEU A 185 18.63 -7.15 -3.94
N LYS A 186 18.76 -6.33 -5.01
CA LYS A 186 19.80 -6.51 -6.03
C LYS A 186 21.21 -6.18 -5.53
N LYS A 187 21.31 -5.28 -4.55
CA LYS A 187 22.61 -4.91 -3.95
C LYS A 187 23.07 -5.91 -2.92
N GLU A 188 22.16 -6.67 -2.32
CA GLU A 188 22.45 -7.73 -1.36
C GLU A 188 22.76 -9.09 -2.04
N ALA A 189 22.53 -9.22 -3.35
CA ALA A 189 22.70 -10.46 -4.10
C ALA A 189 24.07 -10.58 -4.73
#